data_1e77eae96a57acdf3fe6a8e8bc60c767
#
_entry.id   1e77eae96a57acdf3fe6a8e8bc60c767
#
_cell.length_a   1.000
_cell.length_b   1.000
_cell.length_c   1.000
_cell.angle_alpha   90.00
_cell.angle_beta   90.00
_cell.angle_gamma   90.00
#
_symmetry.space_group_name_H-M   'P 1'
#
loop_
_entity.id
_entity.type
_entity.pdbx_description
1 polymer ?
#
loop_
_entity_poly.entity_id
_entity_poly.type
_entity_poly.pdbx_seq_one_letter_code
_entity_poly.pdbx_strand_id
1 'polypeptide(L)'
;FDEIDGPLHWALQHDKKIIAGPLVRLTDESIPEWMYLWESDFTAFQNYLVSYVGEVIQRYKGRVHVWHCAAGLNSTTGLRFSEEQVVRIAVDVVETIRRIDNKTPIVMSFDMPWGGYAADRRTDLSPLQFAEALVRGDIGLNGIGLELNFGDGPHECGLHDCLAINTLMNRWSQLQLPLVLSVSTENKPILPGGVEHDLSDRGDLDDTVDGLGADLGSNEVANLLMVLASQTATQAILWNQLSDTPDRRAGLYAGDGQTKPLINDIQRLCKEQLGI
;
A
#
# COMPACT_ATOMS: atom_id res chain seq x y z
N PHE A 1 6.16 17.30 -11.99
CA PHE A 1 7.05 17.43 -10.82
C PHE A 1 6.65 18.59 -9.88
N ASP A 2 6.03 19.65 -10.37
CA ASP A 2 5.71 20.86 -9.57
C ASP A 2 4.82 20.55 -8.36
N GLU A 3 3.89 19.62 -8.50
CA GLU A 3 3.01 19.17 -7.41
C GLU A 3 3.77 18.45 -6.27
N ILE A 4 4.92 17.83 -6.58
CA ILE A 4 5.75 17.10 -5.63
C ILE A 4 6.80 18.00 -4.98
N ASP A 5 7.35 18.94 -5.75
CA ASP A 5 8.46 19.78 -5.29
C ASP A 5 8.08 20.66 -4.09
N GLY A 6 6.84 21.18 -4.04
CA GLY A 6 6.34 22.00 -2.94
C GLY A 6 6.28 21.24 -1.60
N PRO A 7 5.52 20.12 -1.51
CA PRO A 7 5.47 19.28 -0.31
C PRO A 7 6.84 18.74 0.11
N LEU A 8 7.69 18.34 -0.84
CA LEU A 8 9.05 17.88 -0.57
C LEU A 8 9.89 18.98 0.09
N HIS A 9 9.87 20.18 -0.45
CA HIS A 9 10.60 21.32 0.12
C HIS A 9 10.13 21.64 1.54
N TRP A 10 8.82 21.67 1.74
CA TRP A 10 8.23 21.89 3.07
C TRP A 10 8.69 20.81 4.06
N ALA A 11 8.65 19.54 3.68
CA ALA A 11 9.05 18.43 4.54
C ALA A 11 10.54 18.53 4.94
N LEU A 12 11.40 18.88 3.99
CA LEU A 12 12.83 19.10 4.26
C LEU A 12 13.09 20.28 5.21
N GLN A 13 12.35 21.38 5.04
CA GLN A 13 12.47 22.55 5.93
C GLN A 13 12.02 22.25 7.37
N HIS A 14 11.14 21.25 7.55
CA HIS A 14 10.62 20.86 8.86
C HIS A 14 11.23 19.55 9.40
N ASP A 15 12.41 19.16 8.88
CA ASP A 15 13.14 17.96 9.29
C ASP A 15 12.30 16.66 9.29
N LYS A 16 11.34 16.56 8.34
CA LYS A 16 10.51 15.37 8.20
C LYS A 16 11.24 14.27 7.45
N LYS A 17 11.06 13.03 7.89
CA LYS A 17 11.51 11.87 7.12
C LYS A 17 10.61 11.68 5.92
N ILE A 18 11.21 11.41 4.76
CA ILE A 18 10.53 11.37 3.48
C ILE A 18 10.67 9.96 2.89
N ILE A 19 9.55 9.31 2.70
CA ILE A 19 9.42 8.09 1.89
C ILE A 19 8.82 8.54 0.55
N ALA A 20 9.57 8.40 -0.54
CA ALA A 20 9.13 8.86 -1.86
C ALA A 20 8.66 7.69 -2.72
N GLY A 21 7.43 7.73 -3.15
CA GLY A 21 6.79 6.70 -3.99
C GLY A 21 5.34 6.42 -3.60
N PRO A 22 4.74 5.32 -4.10
CA PRO A 22 5.39 4.34 -4.98
C PRO A 22 5.76 4.94 -6.34
N LEU A 23 6.97 4.60 -6.85
CA LEU A 23 7.38 5.04 -8.18
C LEU A 23 6.63 4.31 -9.29
N VAL A 24 6.28 3.07 -9.03
CA VAL A 24 5.57 2.19 -9.95
C VAL A 24 4.38 1.54 -9.25
N ARG A 25 3.20 1.68 -9.83
CA ARG A 25 1.99 0.96 -9.46
C ARG A 25 1.26 0.54 -10.74
N LEU A 26 0.97 -0.77 -10.87
CA LEU A 26 0.37 -1.33 -12.07
C LEU A 26 -1.09 -1.79 -11.82
N THR A 27 -1.89 -0.91 -11.23
CA THR A 27 -3.33 -1.10 -11.07
C THR A 27 -4.10 -0.28 -12.11
N ASP A 28 -5.29 -0.69 -12.49
CA ASP A 28 -6.13 0.01 -13.48
C ASP A 28 -6.27 1.51 -13.18
N GLU A 29 -6.39 1.87 -11.91
CA GLU A 29 -6.55 3.25 -11.48
C GLU A 29 -5.27 4.10 -11.63
N SER A 30 -4.10 3.45 -11.67
CA SER A 30 -2.79 4.11 -11.66
C SER A 30 -2.14 4.15 -13.04
N ILE A 31 -2.61 3.33 -13.98
CA ILE A 31 -2.05 3.21 -15.32
C ILE A 31 -2.75 4.22 -16.25
N PRO A 32 -2.02 5.17 -16.86
CA PRO A 32 -2.57 6.05 -17.86
C PRO A 32 -3.07 5.28 -19.09
N GLU A 33 -4.19 5.69 -19.70
CA GLU A 33 -4.79 5.00 -20.85
C GLU A 33 -3.80 4.76 -22.01
N TRP A 34 -2.90 5.69 -22.26
CA TRP A 34 -1.90 5.55 -23.33
C TRP A 34 -0.90 4.42 -23.08
N MET A 35 -0.72 3.98 -21.84
CA MET A 35 0.22 2.90 -21.49
C MET A 35 -0.29 1.52 -21.94
N TYR A 36 -1.59 1.35 -22.11
CA TYR A 36 -2.18 0.12 -22.66
C TYR A 36 -1.77 -0.15 -24.11
N LEU A 37 -1.29 0.86 -24.85
CA LEU A 37 -0.73 0.68 -26.18
C LEU A 37 0.51 -0.23 -26.17
N TRP A 38 1.18 -0.38 -25.04
CA TRP A 38 2.37 -1.22 -24.90
C TRP A 38 2.08 -2.58 -24.22
N GLU A 39 0.82 -2.93 -24.01
CA GLU A 39 0.47 -4.24 -23.44
C GLU A 39 1.06 -5.42 -24.25
N SER A 40 1.17 -5.28 -25.58
CA SER A 40 1.75 -6.27 -26.47
C SER A 40 3.25 -6.11 -26.70
N ASP A 41 3.86 -5.02 -26.24
CA ASP A 41 5.30 -4.72 -26.39
C ASP A 41 5.94 -4.50 -25.02
N PHE A 42 6.19 -5.58 -24.32
CA PHE A 42 6.82 -5.55 -23.00
C PHE A 42 8.19 -4.85 -23.01
N THR A 43 8.95 -4.96 -24.10
CA THR A 43 10.28 -4.34 -24.20
C THR A 43 10.15 -2.81 -24.25
N ALA A 44 9.20 -2.29 -25.02
CA ALA A 44 8.95 -0.85 -25.06
C ALA A 44 8.47 -0.33 -23.70
N PHE A 45 7.55 -1.05 -23.03
CA PHE A 45 7.09 -0.74 -21.68
C PHE A 45 8.27 -0.70 -20.69
N GLN A 46 9.11 -1.75 -20.69
CA GLN A 46 10.29 -1.87 -19.82
C GLN A 46 11.25 -0.69 -19.99
N ASN A 47 11.58 -0.35 -21.24
CA ASN A 47 12.48 0.76 -21.55
C ASN A 47 11.92 2.11 -21.05
N TYR A 48 10.62 2.33 -21.24
CA TYR A 48 9.95 3.52 -20.72
C TYR A 48 10.02 3.58 -19.21
N LEU A 49 9.69 2.47 -18.53
CA LEU A 49 9.67 2.39 -17.07
C LEU A 49 11.07 2.68 -16.48
N VAL A 50 12.11 2.08 -17.04
CA VAL A 50 13.50 2.31 -16.61
C VAL A 50 13.90 3.78 -16.80
N SER A 51 13.52 4.38 -17.93
CA SER A 51 13.77 5.81 -18.18
C SER A 51 13.04 6.70 -17.18
N TYR A 52 11.74 6.48 -16.98
CA TYR A 52 10.92 7.23 -16.03
C TYR A 52 11.48 7.15 -14.60
N VAL A 53 11.73 5.93 -14.10
CA VAL A 53 12.31 5.73 -12.76
C VAL A 53 13.66 6.43 -12.66
N GLY A 54 14.51 6.29 -13.69
CA GLY A 54 15.81 6.93 -13.73
C GLY A 54 15.75 8.45 -13.59
N GLU A 55 14.83 9.09 -14.30
CA GLU A 55 14.63 10.56 -14.23
C GLU A 55 14.16 11.01 -12.83
N VAL A 56 13.21 10.28 -12.24
CA VAL A 56 12.71 10.58 -10.89
C VAL A 56 13.83 10.47 -9.86
N ILE A 57 14.59 9.35 -9.88
CA ILE A 57 15.68 9.14 -8.94
C ILE A 57 16.77 10.21 -9.11
N GLN A 58 17.16 10.53 -10.35
CA GLN A 58 18.16 11.56 -10.62
C GLN A 58 17.73 12.93 -10.08
N ARG A 59 16.45 13.27 -10.18
CA ARG A 59 15.90 14.54 -9.69
C ARG A 59 15.91 14.64 -8.16
N TYR A 60 15.52 13.55 -7.47
CA TYR A 60 15.24 13.59 -6.03
C TYR A 60 16.31 12.92 -5.16
N LYS A 61 17.36 12.33 -5.73
CA LYS A 61 18.50 11.75 -5.03
C LYS A 61 19.07 12.72 -4.00
N GLY A 62 19.34 12.20 -2.79
CA GLY A 62 19.88 12.95 -1.66
C GLY A 62 18.86 13.85 -0.94
N ARG A 63 17.59 13.87 -1.39
CA ARG A 63 16.51 14.61 -0.75
C ARG A 63 15.47 13.73 -0.09
N VAL A 64 15.50 12.41 -0.36
CA VAL A 64 14.60 11.43 0.24
C VAL A 64 15.35 10.49 1.17
N HIS A 65 14.63 9.90 2.12
CA HIS A 65 15.19 9.02 3.14
C HIS A 65 14.97 7.55 2.81
N VAL A 66 13.89 7.24 2.07
CA VAL A 66 13.54 5.90 1.60
C VAL A 66 12.90 6.01 0.22
N TRP A 67 13.32 5.15 -0.71
CA TRP A 67 12.63 4.95 -1.98
C TRP A 67 11.57 3.88 -1.84
N HIS A 68 10.31 4.22 -2.04
CA HIS A 68 9.24 3.26 -2.21
C HIS A 68 9.16 2.92 -3.70
N CYS A 69 9.87 1.86 -4.09
CA CYS A 69 10.15 1.59 -5.49
C CYS A 69 8.92 1.13 -6.28
N ALA A 70 8.09 0.26 -5.68
CA ALA A 70 6.88 -0.22 -6.32
C ALA A 70 5.84 -0.65 -5.29
N ALA A 71 4.57 -0.65 -5.70
CA ALA A 71 3.45 -1.16 -4.94
C ALA A 71 2.47 -1.92 -5.84
N GLY A 72 1.80 -2.93 -5.30
CA GLY A 72 0.74 -3.67 -5.97
C GLY A 72 1.19 -4.47 -7.21
N LEU A 73 2.50 -4.75 -7.36
CA LEU A 73 2.97 -5.61 -8.45
C LEU A 73 2.44 -7.04 -8.35
N ASN A 74 2.18 -7.52 -7.15
CA ASN A 74 1.57 -8.83 -6.90
C ASN A 74 0.08 -8.88 -7.25
N SER A 75 -0.55 -7.73 -7.47
CA SER A 75 -1.99 -7.59 -7.73
C SER A 75 -2.29 -6.77 -9.00
N THR A 76 -1.44 -6.88 -10.03
CA THR A 76 -1.63 -6.15 -11.29
C THR A 76 -2.99 -6.45 -11.90
N THR A 77 -3.78 -5.41 -12.17
CA THR A 77 -5.13 -5.54 -12.75
C THR A 77 -5.21 -5.02 -14.17
N GLY A 78 -4.43 -4.00 -14.51
CA GLY A 78 -4.54 -3.29 -15.77
C GLY A 78 -3.84 -3.95 -16.94
N LEU A 79 -2.55 -4.22 -16.81
CA LEU A 79 -1.74 -4.80 -17.88
C LEU A 79 -1.61 -6.31 -17.72
N ARG A 80 -1.79 -7.04 -18.83
CA ARG A 80 -1.74 -8.52 -18.83
C ARG A 80 -0.33 -9.04 -18.93
N PHE A 81 0.49 -8.71 -17.95
CA PHE A 81 1.84 -9.26 -17.85
C PHE A 81 1.85 -10.65 -17.22
N SER A 82 2.77 -11.49 -17.68
CA SER A 82 3.08 -12.77 -17.04
C SER A 82 3.79 -12.54 -15.69
N GLU A 83 3.77 -13.54 -14.82
CA GLU A 83 4.50 -13.47 -13.53
C GLU A 83 6.00 -13.18 -13.74
N GLU A 84 6.61 -13.81 -14.76
CA GLU A 84 8.00 -13.56 -15.12
C GLU A 84 8.24 -12.10 -15.50
N GLN A 85 7.32 -11.50 -16.28
CA GLN A 85 7.38 -10.08 -16.66
C GLN A 85 7.23 -9.17 -15.44
N VAL A 86 6.34 -9.49 -14.52
CA VAL A 86 6.15 -8.72 -13.29
C VAL A 86 7.37 -8.79 -12.37
N VAL A 87 7.96 -9.98 -12.21
CA VAL A 87 9.23 -10.14 -11.48
C VAL A 87 10.34 -9.34 -12.17
N ARG A 88 10.40 -9.36 -13.51
CA ARG A 88 11.39 -8.59 -14.26
C ARG A 88 11.22 -7.09 -14.03
N ILE A 89 9.99 -6.57 -14.03
CA ILE A 89 9.70 -5.18 -13.70
C ILE A 89 10.24 -4.84 -12.30
N ALA A 90 9.96 -5.68 -11.28
CA ALA A 90 10.44 -5.46 -9.93
C ALA A 90 11.98 -5.34 -9.87
N VAL A 91 12.67 -6.24 -10.55
CA VAL A 91 14.14 -6.24 -10.64
C VAL A 91 14.64 -4.97 -11.33
N ASP A 92 14.11 -4.64 -12.51
CA ASP A 92 14.58 -3.50 -13.31
C ASP A 92 14.40 -2.16 -12.56
N VAL A 93 13.31 -2.00 -11.81
CA VAL A 93 13.05 -0.81 -10.99
C VAL A 93 14.12 -0.70 -9.91
N VAL A 94 14.36 -1.77 -9.14
CA VAL A 94 15.35 -1.76 -8.06
C VAL A 94 16.77 -1.55 -8.60
N GLU A 95 17.16 -2.25 -9.67
CA GLU A 95 18.47 -2.08 -10.30
C GLU A 95 18.68 -0.65 -10.83
N THR A 96 17.63 -0.05 -11.39
CA THR A 96 17.68 1.33 -11.88
C THR A 96 17.91 2.31 -10.73
N ILE A 97 17.22 2.14 -9.61
CA ILE A 97 17.43 2.94 -8.41
C ILE A 97 18.87 2.75 -7.93
N ARG A 98 19.33 1.51 -7.74
CA ARG A 98 20.67 1.21 -7.21
C ARG A 98 21.79 1.76 -8.08
N ARG A 99 21.65 1.75 -9.40
CA ARG A 99 22.62 2.32 -10.34
C ARG A 99 22.80 3.82 -10.14
N ILE A 100 21.74 4.54 -9.78
CA ILE A 100 21.76 6.00 -9.63
C ILE A 100 21.98 6.37 -8.16
N ASP A 101 21.29 5.72 -7.24
CA ASP A 101 21.36 5.95 -5.79
C ASP A 101 21.55 4.62 -5.05
N ASN A 102 22.81 4.33 -4.72
CA ASN A 102 23.20 3.08 -4.08
C ASN A 102 23.14 3.11 -2.54
N LYS A 103 22.76 4.24 -1.93
CA LYS A 103 22.79 4.43 -0.47
C LYS A 103 21.41 4.45 0.16
N THR A 104 20.45 5.11 -0.49
CA THR A 104 19.11 5.27 0.06
C THR A 104 18.39 3.93 0.14
N PRO A 105 17.81 3.55 1.28
CA PRO A 105 17.03 2.33 1.43
C PRO A 105 15.90 2.24 0.41
N ILE A 106 15.59 1.02 -0.04
CA ILE A 106 14.52 0.72 -0.98
C ILE A 106 13.50 -0.20 -0.31
N VAL A 107 12.22 0.19 -0.40
CA VAL A 107 11.07 -0.59 0.07
C VAL A 107 10.17 -0.89 -1.12
N MET A 108 9.63 -2.12 -1.19
CA MET A 108 8.59 -2.53 -2.12
C MET A 108 7.36 -2.97 -1.35
N SER A 109 6.18 -2.49 -1.73
CA SER A 109 4.93 -2.83 -1.06
C SER A 109 4.14 -3.91 -1.79
N PHE A 110 3.50 -4.75 -0.98
CA PHE A 110 2.63 -5.83 -1.43
C PHE A 110 1.21 -5.54 -0.99
N ASP A 111 0.30 -5.61 -1.95
CA ASP A 111 -1.12 -5.46 -1.74
C ASP A 111 -1.74 -6.78 -1.25
N MET A 112 -2.83 -6.69 -0.49
CA MET A 112 -3.55 -7.85 0.07
C MET A 112 -2.62 -8.92 0.68
N PRO A 113 -1.79 -8.56 1.67
CA PRO A 113 -0.73 -9.43 2.19
C PRO A 113 -1.26 -10.73 2.84
N TRP A 114 -2.57 -10.83 3.08
CA TRP A 114 -3.26 -12.05 3.56
C TRP A 114 -3.54 -13.10 2.47
N GLY A 115 -3.45 -12.73 1.18
CA GLY A 115 -3.55 -13.68 0.07
C GLY A 115 -4.97 -14.07 -0.35
N GLY A 116 -6.00 -13.33 0.06
CA GLY A 116 -7.41 -13.69 -0.20
C GLY A 116 -7.88 -13.61 -1.65
N TYR A 117 -7.06 -13.10 -2.56
CA TYR A 117 -7.42 -12.86 -3.97
C TYR A 117 -7.13 -14.04 -4.92
N ALA A 118 -6.54 -15.13 -4.41
CA ALA A 118 -6.07 -16.23 -5.26
C ALA A 118 -7.20 -16.97 -6.02
N ALA A 119 -8.46 -16.78 -5.62
CA ALA A 119 -9.58 -17.48 -6.25
C ALA A 119 -9.95 -16.93 -7.65
N ASP A 120 -9.66 -15.65 -7.93
CA ASP A 120 -10.11 -14.97 -9.17
C ASP A 120 -8.97 -14.53 -10.11
N ARG A 121 -7.71 -14.67 -9.71
CA ARG A 121 -6.58 -14.13 -10.49
C ARG A 121 -5.64 -15.21 -11.01
N ARG A 122 -5.08 -14.94 -12.17
CA ARG A 122 -4.17 -15.79 -12.94
C ARG A 122 -2.74 -15.90 -12.37
N THR A 123 -2.54 -15.60 -11.08
CA THR A 123 -1.24 -15.70 -10.45
C THR A 123 -1.20 -16.90 -9.53
N ASP A 124 -0.25 -17.80 -9.76
CA ASP A 124 -0.02 -18.97 -8.92
C ASP A 124 0.77 -18.61 -7.63
N LEU A 125 1.37 -17.41 -7.58
CA LEU A 125 2.15 -16.94 -6.44
C LEU A 125 1.30 -16.12 -5.46
N SER A 126 1.32 -16.52 -4.20
CA SER A 126 0.80 -15.65 -3.13
C SER A 126 1.70 -14.41 -2.96
N PRO A 127 1.19 -13.30 -2.36
CA PRO A 127 2.00 -12.11 -2.09
C PRO A 127 3.30 -12.43 -1.33
N LEU A 128 3.22 -13.30 -0.35
CA LEU A 128 4.38 -13.73 0.43
C LEU A 128 5.39 -14.52 -0.41
N GLN A 129 4.93 -15.45 -1.26
CA GLN A 129 5.81 -16.20 -2.16
C GLN A 129 6.51 -15.29 -3.17
N PHE A 130 5.79 -14.28 -3.69
CA PHE A 130 6.38 -13.29 -4.58
C PHE A 130 7.45 -12.48 -3.85
N ALA A 131 7.17 -11.99 -2.63
CA ALA A 131 8.15 -11.30 -1.81
C ALA A 131 9.38 -12.18 -1.49
N GLU A 132 9.15 -13.45 -1.10
CA GLU A 132 10.22 -14.42 -0.86
C GLU A 132 11.13 -14.61 -2.08
N ALA A 133 10.55 -14.69 -3.27
CA ALA A 133 11.33 -14.85 -4.51
C ALA A 133 12.27 -13.65 -4.73
N LEU A 134 11.76 -12.42 -4.53
CA LEU A 134 12.57 -11.20 -4.67
C LEU A 134 13.66 -11.09 -3.59
N VAL A 135 13.34 -11.43 -2.34
CA VAL A 135 14.31 -11.41 -1.23
C VAL A 135 15.40 -12.45 -1.43
N ARG A 136 15.04 -13.67 -1.85
CA ARG A 136 16.02 -14.72 -2.18
C ARG A 136 16.88 -14.38 -3.39
N GLY A 137 16.35 -13.63 -4.34
CA GLY A 137 17.08 -13.11 -5.49
C GLY A 137 18.08 -12.01 -5.13
N ASP A 138 18.10 -11.55 -3.88
CA ASP A 138 19.00 -10.49 -3.37
C ASP A 138 19.04 -9.25 -4.28
N ILE A 139 17.87 -8.83 -4.76
CA ILE A 139 17.75 -7.71 -5.71
C ILE A 139 18.08 -6.34 -5.08
N GLY A 140 18.35 -6.31 -3.78
CA GLY A 140 18.76 -5.10 -3.07
C GLY A 140 17.64 -4.36 -2.33
N LEU A 141 16.54 -5.05 -1.97
CA LEU A 141 15.51 -4.51 -1.08
C LEU A 141 16.06 -4.36 0.37
N ASN A 142 15.65 -3.29 1.04
CA ASN A 142 16.00 -3.02 2.44
C ASN A 142 14.79 -3.10 3.37
N GLY A 143 13.60 -3.25 2.85
CA GLY A 143 12.38 -3.39 3.61
C GLY A 143 11.21 -3.84 2.74
N ILE A 144 10.20 -4.34 3.38
CA ILE A 144 8.94 -4.80 2.78
C ILE A 144 7.82 -3.88 3.23
N GLY A 145 7.07 -3.36 2.28
CA GLY A 145 5.83 -2.65 2.53
C GLY A 145 4.64 -3.61 2.53
N LEU A 146 3.67 -3.40 3.43
CA LEU A 146 2.40 -4.10 3.40
C LEU A 146 1.27 -3.08 3.31
N GLU A 147 0.41 -3.21 2.28
CA GLU A 147 -0.77 -2.38 2.12
C GLU A 147 -1.95 -3.03 2.83
N LEU A 148 -2.33 -2.46 3.96
CA LEU A 148 -3.39 -2.93 4.85
C LEU A 148 -4.61 -2.04 4.63
N ASN A 149 -5.43 -2.40 3.65
CA ASN A 149 -6.67 -1.70 3.35
C ASN A 149 -7.82 -2.40 4.08
N PHE A 150 -8.39 -1.74 5.08
CA PHE A 150 -9.49 -2.26 5.88
C PHE A 150 -10.82 -1.71 5.36
N GLY A 151 -11.74 -2.60 4.97
CA GLY A 151 -13.04 -2.26 4.42
C GLY A 151 -13.72 -3.48 3.80
N ASP A 152 -14.83 -3.27 3.10
CA ASP A 152 -15.66 -4.32 2.49
C ASP A 152 -15.46 -4.46 0.97
N GLY A 153 -14.44 -3.82 0.41
CA GLY A 153 -14.15 -3.87 -1.03
C GLY A 153 -13.43 -5.15 -1.47
N PRO A 154 -13.35 -5.40 -2.78
CA PRO A 154 -12.71 -6.61 -3.33
C PRO A 154 -11.19 -6.68 -3.10
N HIS A 155 -10.56 -5.55 -2.75
CA HIS A 155 -9.14 -5.42 -2.41
C HIS A 155 -8.92 -5.15 -0.92
N GLU A 156 -9.97 -5.23 -0.12
CA GLU A 156 -9.97 -4.89 1.28
C GLU A 156 -9.95 -6.13 2.13
N CYS A 157 -9.41 -5.98 3.31
CA CYS A 157 -9.44 -6.98 4.34
C CYS A 157 -10.64 -6.71 5.22
N GLY A 158 -11.58 -7.62 5.30
CA GLY A 158 -12.57 -7.59 6.36
C GLY A 158 -11.87 -7.52 7.70
N LEU A 159 -12.54 -7.00 8.73
CA LEU A 159 -12.01 -6.91 10.09
C LEU A 159 -11.48 -8.28 10.55
N HIS A 160 -10.15 -8.42 10.47
CA HIS A 160 -9.51 -9.56 11.10
C HIS A 160 -9.32 -9.26 12.59
N ASP A 161 -9.53 -10.26 13.40
CA ASP A 161 -9.20 -10.15 14.81
C ASP A 161 -7.69 -9.91 15.02
N CYS A 162 -7.32 -9.41 16.18
CA CYS A 162 -5.92 -9.13 16.52
C CYS A 162 -5.02 -10.36 16.37
N LEU A 163 -5.55 -11.57 16.51
CA LEU A 163 -4.80 -12.83 16.37
C LEU A 163 -4.47 -13.11 14.90
N ALA A 164 -5.42 -12.90 13.99
CA ALA A 164 -5.20 -13.05 12.56
C ALA A 164 -4.15 -12.07 12.06
N ILE A 165 -4.23 -10.80 12.50
CA ILE A 165 -3.23 -9.78 12.18
C ILE A 165 -1.85 -10.14 12.73
N ASN A 166 -1.77 -10.56 14.00
CA ASN A 166 -0.51 -11.01 14.60
C ASN A 166 0.09 -12.19 13.83
N THR A 167 -0.74 -13.14 13.42
CA THR A 167 -0.32 -14.30 12.62
C THR A 167 0.22 -13.86 11.25
N LEU A 168 -0.45 -12.92 10.59
CA LEU A 168 0.00 -12.32 9.34
C LEU A 168 1.38 -11.66 9.51
N MET A 169 1.51 -10.77 10.50
CA MET A 169 2.76 -10.06 10.78
C MET A 169 3.92 -11.03 11.08
N ASN A 170 3.66 -12.08 11.84
CA ASN A 170 4.66 -13.11 12.13
C ASN A 170 5.12 -13.86 10.87
N ARG A 171 4.25 -14.11 9.90
CA ARG A 171 4.65 -14.73 8.62
C ARG A 171 5.56 -13.81 7.81
N TRP A 172 5.19 -12.54 7.69
CA TRP A 172 5.97 -11.57 6.94
C TRP A 172 7.31 -11.23 7.61
N SER A 173 7.38 -11.26 8.94
CA SER A 173 8.63 -11.04 9.68
C SER A 173 9.69 -12.12 9.43
N GLN A 174 9.28 -13.31 8.95
CA GLN A 174 10.22 -14.39 8.57
C GLN A 174 11.11 -14.02 7.38
N LEU A 175 10.75 -13.01 6.61
CA LEU A 175 11.59 -12.46 5.54
C LEU A 175 12.83 -11.72 6.08
N GLN A 176 12.90 -11.46 7.38
CA GLN A 176 14.01 -10.80 8.09
C GLN A 176 14.34 -9.40 7.55
N LEU A 177 13.38 -8.75 6.93
CA LEU A 177 13.45 -7.35 6.51
C LEU A 177 12.49 -6.50 7.35
N PRO A 178 12.85 -5.22 7.60
CA PRO A 178 11.96 -4.26 8.23
C PRO A 178 10.65 -4.14 7.47
N LEU A 179 9.52 -4.02 8.22
CA LEU A 179 8.20 -3.84 7.66
C LEU A 179 7.78 -2.36 7.74
N VAL A 180 7.27 -1.86 6.63
CA VAL A 180 6.62 -0.55 6.50
C VAL A 180 5.15 -0.79 6.20
N LEU A 181 4.27 -0.39 7.11
CA LEU A 181 2.85 -0.68 7.01
C LEU A 181 2.11 0.54 6.49
N SER A 182 1.40 0.39 5.41
CA SER A 182 0.56 1.41 4.82
C SER A 182 -0.90 1.08 5.15
N VAL A 183 -1.52 1.89 5.99
CA VAL A 183 -2.86 1.63 6.53
C VAL A 183 -3.88 2.58 5.91
N SER A 184 -4.97 2.04 5.44
CA SER A 184 -6.17 2.79 5.06
C SER A 184 -7.42 2.13 5.60
N THR A 185 -8.44 2.95 5.85
CA THR A 185 -9.80 2.49 6.14
C THR A 185 -10.70 3.12 5.08
N GLU A 186 -11.44 2.33 4.32
CA GLU A 186 -12.43 2.91 3.42
C GLU A 186 -13.77 3.06 4.13
N ASN A 187 -14.21 4.30 4.31
CA ASN A 187 -15.62 4.61 4.51
C ASN A 187 -16.19 4.97 3.14
N LYS A 188 -16.95 4.08 2.54
CA LYS A 188 -17.72 4.41 1.34
C LYS A 188 -18.62 5.61 1.61
N PRO A 189 -18.65 6.62 0.73
CA PRO A 189 -19.64 7.68 0.86
C PRO A 189 -21.02 7.04 0.80
N ILE A 190 -21.87 7.30 1.80
CA ILE A 190 -23.28 7.06 1.70
C ILE A 190 -23.78 8.00 0.59
N LEU A 191 -24.00 7.46 -0.61
CA LEU A 191 -24.57 8.23 -1.69
C LEU A 191 -25.93 8.76 -1.22
N PRO A 192 -26.18 10.07 -1.30
CA PRO A 192 -27.49 10.62 -0.99
C PRO A 192 -28.46 10.09 -2.05
N GLY A 193 -29.27 9.09 -1.68
CA GLY A 193 -30.26 8.51 -2.57
C GLY A 193 -30.38 7.00 -2.54
N GLY A 194 -29.77 6.32 -1.56
CA GLY A 194 -30.12 4.93 -1.18
C GLY A 194 -30.50 4.01 -2.32
N VAL A 195 -29.69 3.84 -3.34
CA VAL A 195 -29.82 2.69 -4.24
C VAL A 195 -28.90 1.62 -3.67
N GLU A 196 -29.43 0.88 -2.70
CA GLU A 196 -28.90 -0.44 -2.40
C GLU A 196 -28.90 -1.21 -3.73
N HIS A 197 -27.73 -1.56 -4.22
CA HIS A 197 -27.65 -2.57 -5.27
C HIS A 197 -28.20 -3.84 -4.65
N ASP A 198 -29.43 -4.16 -5.04
CA ASP A 198 -30.13 -5.38 -4.71
C ASP A 198 -29.27 -6.58 -5.17
N LEU A 199 -28.57 -7.18 -4.22
CA LEU A 199 -27.83 -8.44 -4.39
C LEU A 199 -28.77 -9.64 -4.25
N SER A 200 -30.06 -9.48 -4.54
CA SER A 200 -31.09 -10.52 -4.40
C SER A 200 -31.01 -11.65 -5.41
N ASP A 201 -29.94 -11.77 -6.21
CA ASP A 201 -29.78 -12.86 -7.18
C ASP A 201 -28.61 -13.84 -6.86
N ARG A 202 -28.30 -14.04 -5.57
CA ARG A 202 -27.51 -15.19 -5.12
C ARG A 202 -28.35 -16.01 -4.16
N GLY A 203 -28.91 -17.11 -4.73
CA GLY A 203 -29.71 -18.08 -4.01
C GLY A 203 -29.02 -18.63 -2.76
N ASP A 204 -29.81 -18.78 -1.71
CA ASP A 204 -29.69 -19.68 -0.54
C ASP A 204 -28.29 -20.00 -0.05
N LEU A 205 -27.68 -19.10 0.75
CA LEU A 205 -26.70 -19.45 1.75
C LEU A 205 -26.98 -18.67 3.05
N ASP A 206 -27.44 -19.42 4.00
CA ASP A 206 -27.53 -19.25 5.45
C ASP A 206 -27.50 -17.80 6.03
N ASP A 207 -28.68 -17.39 6.49
CA ASP A 207 -29.06 -16.12 7.12
C ASP A 207 -28.43 -15.86 8.51
N THR A 208 -27.12 -16.08 8.71
CA THR A 208 -26.47 -15.83 10.01
C THR A 208 -25.22 -14.93 9.96
N VAL A 209 -24.99 -14.24 8.86
CA VAL A 209 -23.99 -13.16 8.84
C VAL A 209 -24.70 -11.82 8.68
N ASP A 210 -25.33 -11.39 9.77
CA ASP A 210 -25.84 -10.02 9.92
C ASP A 210 -24.73 -9.02 9.60
N GLY A 211 -25.07 -8.11 8.67
CA GLY A 211 -24.23 -7.07 8.12
C GLY A 211 -23.39 -6.30 9.15
N LEU A 212 -22.13 -6.58 9.15
CA LEU A 212 -21.08 -5.75 9.75
C LEU A 212 -20.37 -4.93 8.66
N GLY A 213 -21.14 -4.19 7.88
CA GLY A 213 -20.65 -2.98 7.23
C GLY A 213 -20.45 -1.89 8.28
N ALA A 214 -19.82 -2.22 9.40
CA ALA A 214 -19.62 -1.28 10.49
C ALA A 214 -18.41 -0.41 10.16
N ASP A 215 -18.65 0.90 10.08
CA ASP A 215 -17.64 1.92 10.33
C ASP A 215 -16.74 1.42 11.46
N LEU A 216 -15.46 1.13 11.14
CA LEU A 216 -14.45 0.84 12.16
C LEU A 216 -14.49 1.98 13.18
N GLY A 217 -14.98 1.73 14.38
CA GLY A 217 -14.96 2.71 15.45
C GLY A 217 -13.51 3.16 15.70
N SER A 218 -13.30 4.41 16.03
CA SER A 218 -11.95 4.95 16.30
C SER A 218 -11.16 4.08 17.28
N ASN A 219 -11.82 3.44 18.23
CA ASN A 219 -11.20 2.52 19.19
C ASN A 219 -10.70 1.23 18.57
N GLU A 220 -11.37 0.70 17.57
CA GLU A 220 -10.96 -0.53 16.88
C GLU A 220 -9.72 -0.29 16.02
N VAL A 221 -9.71 0.82 15.29
CA VAL A 221 -8.54 1.27 14.54
C VAL A 221 -7.35 1.53 15.47
N ALA A 222 -7.58 2.17 16.62
CA ALA A 222 -6.53 2.41 17.61
C ALA A 222 -5.94 1.09 18.15
N ASN A 223 -6.79 0.11 18.47
CA ASN A 223 -6.34 -1.22 18.90
C ASN A 223 -5.54 -1.94 17.83
N LEU A 224 -5.99 -1.86 16.57
CA LEU A 224 -5.26 -2.38 15.42
C LEU A 224 -3.87 -1.76 15.31
N LEU A 225 -3.79 -0.42 15.35
CA LEU A 225 -2.52 0.29 15.29
C LEU A 225 -1.58 -0.10 16.43
N MET A 226 -2.12 -0.35 17.65
CA MET A 226 -1.32 -0.88 18.76
C MET A 226 -0.72 -2.25 18.45
N VAL A 227 -1.51 -3.18 17.92
CA VAL A 227 -1.03 -4.51 17.54
C VAL A 227 0.06 -4.41 16.47
N LEU A 228 -0.16 -3.59 15.46
CA LEU A 228 0.83 -3.37 14.38
C LEU A 228 2.12 -2.72 14.90
N ALA A 229 2.01 -1.72 15.79
CA ALA A 229 3.16 -1.02 16.37
C ALA A 229 3.95 -1.89 17.38
N SER A 230 3.31 -2.89 18.00
CA SER A 230 3.96 -3.80 18.93
C SER A 230 4.87 -4.84 18.24
N GLN A 231 4.75 -4.99 16.93
CA GLN A 231 5.56 -5.96 16.19
C GLN A 231 7.00 -5.47 16.02
N THR A 232 7.97 -6.28 16.43
CA THR A 232 9.40 -5.91 16.38
C THR A 232 9.92 -5.65 14.97
N ALA A 233 9.32 -6.23 13.95
CA ALA A 233 9.67 -6.02 12.55
C ALA A 233 9.11 -4.71 12.00
N THR A 234 8.10 -4.10 12.63
CA THR A 234 7.49 -2.86 12.17
C THR A 234 8.41 -1.67 12.43
N GLN A 235 8.81 -1.00 11.36
CA GLN A 235 9.66 0.19 11.42
C GLN A 235 8.87 1.49 11.23
N ALA A 236 7.78 1.44 10.48
CA ALA A 236 6.92 2.59 10.25
C ALA A 236 5.48 2.15 9.97
N ILE A 237 4.55 2.97 10.39
CA ILE A 237 3.13 2.88 10.02
C ILE A 237 2.77 4.19 9.33
N LEU A 238 2.26 4.10 8.12
CA LEU A 238 1.85 5.21 7.28
C LEU A 238 0.33 5.20 7.17
N TRP A 239 -0.29 6.35 7.34
CA TRP A 239 -1.71 6.51 7.05
C TRP A 239 -1.87 7.05 5.63
N ASN A 240 -2.57 6.31 4.77
CA ASN A 240 -2.59 6.58 3.33
C ASN A 240 -3.29 7.88 2.94
N GLN A 241 -4.23 8.38 3.76
CA GLN A 241 -5.01 9.55 3.43
C GLN A 241 -4.98 10.58 4.55
N LEU A 242 -4.45 11.77 4.27
CA LEU A 242 -4.36 12.83 5.26
C LEU A 242 -5.72 13.50 5.51
N SER A 243 -6.41 13.88 4.44
CA SER A 243 -7.70 14.58 4.50
C SER A 243 -8.74 13.86 3.65
N ASP A 244 -10.01 13.97 4.07
CA ASP A 244 -11.12 13.48 3.28
C ASP A 244 -11.19 14.18 1.92
N THR A 245 -11.57 13.41 0.91
CA THR A 245 -11.95 13.91 -0.41
C THR A 245 -13.45 13.69 -0.62
N PRO A 246 -14.09 14.28 -1.64
CA PRO A 246 -15.50 14.03 -1.94
C PRO A 246 -15.85 12.54 -2.10
N ASP A 247 -14.92 11.77 -2.64
CA ASP A 247 -15.10 10.35 -2.99
C ASP A 247 -14.58 9.39 -1.90
N ARG A 248 -13.74 9.86 -0.98
CA ARG A 248 -13.10 9.02 0.06
C ARG A 248 -13.08 9.74 1.40
N ARG A 249 -13.63 9.09 2.44
CA ARG A 249 -13.68 9.63 3.81
C ARG A 249 -12.73 8.95 4.80
N ALA A 250 -11.66 8.37 4.29
CA ALA A 250 -10.65 7.66 5.08
C ALA A 250 -9.53 8.56 5.65
N GLY A 251 -9.67 9.89 5.53
CA GLY A 251 -8.68 10.85 6.01
C GLY A 251 -8.62 10.95 7.53
N LEU A 252 -7.48 11.40 8.05
CA LEU A 252 -7.31 11.81 9.46
C LEU A 252 -7.99 13.14 9.76
N TYR A 253 -8.14 13.97 8.73
CA TYR A 253 -8.84 15.24 8.77
C TYR A 253 -10.09 15.16 7.90
N ALA A 254 -11.15 15.82 8.33
CA ALA A 254 -12.32 16.06 7.49
C ALA A 254 -11.96 16.99 6.32
N GLY A 255 -12.78 17.01 5.27
CA GLY A 255 -12.52 17.83 4.09
C GLY A 255 -12.48 19.35 4.35
N ASP A 256 -13.02 19.80 5.47
CA ASP A 256 -12.95 21.18 5.97
C ASP A 256 -11.71 21.47 6.84
N GLY A 257 -10.83 20.46 7.01
CA GLY A 257 -9.61 20.57 7.80
C GLY A 257 -9.79 20.30 9.31
N GLN A 258 -11.01 19.95 9.78
CA GLN A 258 -11.21 19.57 11.18
C GLN A 258 -10.56 18.21 11.48
N THR A 259 -10.01 18.09 12.68
CA THR A 259 -9.40 16.83 13.15
C THR A 259 -10.48 15.80 13.47
N LYS A 260 -10.29 14.56 12.99
CA LYS A 260 -11.17 13.45 13.39
C LYS A 260 -10.71 12.82 14.71
N PRO A 261 -11.62 12.15 15.45
CA PRO A 261 -11.31 11.51 16.74
C PRO A 261 -10.08 10.60 16.71
N LEU A 262 -9.88 9.88 15.61
CA LEU A 262 -8.75 8.97 15.41
C LEU A 262 -7.38 9.63 15.62
N ILE A 263 -7.21 10.91 15.27
CA ILE A 263 -5.95 11.63 15.53
C ILE A 263 -5.64 11.68 17.04
N ASN A 264 -6.65 11.91 17.86
CA ASN A 264 -6.46 11.96 19.31
C ASN A 264 -6.02 10.60 19.86
N ASP A 265 -6.60 9.53 19.32
CA ASP A 265 -6.23 8.16 19.69
C ASP A 265 -4.80 7.83 19.23
N ILE A 266 -4.41 8.19 18.01
CA ILE A 266 -3.03 8.04 17.52
C ILE A 266 -2.06 8.85 18.39
N GLN A 267 -2.38 10.10 18.72
CA GLN A 267 -1.54 10.93 19.58
C GLN A 267 -1.37 10.34 20.98
N ARG A 268 -2.44 9.78 21.54
CA ARG A 268 -2.39 9.08 22.83
C ARG A 268 -1.48 7.85 22.74
N LEU A 269 -1.63 7.03 21.69
CA LEU A 269 -0.78 5.87 21.45
C LEU A 269 0.71 6.25 21.34
N CYS A 270 1.02 7.30 20.57
CA CYS A 270 2.40 7.77 20.44
C CYS A 270 2.98 8.18 21.80
N LYS A 271 2.26 8.92 22.60
CA LYS A 271 2.73 9.41 23.91
C LYS A 271 2.84 8.30 24.96
N GLU A 272 1.83 7.43 25.07
CA GLU A 272 1.71 6.44 26.15
C GLU A 272 2.49 5.17 25.89
N GLN A 273 2.57 4.74 24.63
CA GLN A 273 3.10 3.44 24.26
C GLN A 273 4.48 3.54 23.56
N LEU A 274 4.69 4.55 22.75
CA LEU A 274 5.94 4.70 21.98
C LEU A 274 6.90 5.72 22.58
N GLY A 275 6.46 6.53 23.54
CA GLY A 275 7.31 7.52 24.19
C GLY A 275 7.79 8.65 23.26
N ILE A 276 7.00 8.93 22.18
CA ILE A 276 7.32 9.92 21.15
C ILE A 276 6.46 11.17 21.31
#